data_43e989e5a68f522effa0a60d089c6f14
#
_entry.id   43e989e5a68f522effa0a60d089c6f14
#
_cell.length_a   1.000
_cell.length_b   1.000
_cell.length_c   1.000
_cell.angle_alpha   90.00
_cell.angle_beta   90.00
_cell.angle_gamma   90.00
#
_symmetry.space_group_name_H-M   'P 1'
#
loop_
_entity.id
_entity.type
_entity.pdbx_description
1 polymer ?
#
loop_
_entity_poly.entity_id
_entity_poly.type
_entity_poly.pdbx_seq_one_letter_code
_entity_poly.pdbx_strand_id
1 'polypeptide(L)'
;MSLNGKVAIVTGASRGIGKAMAMGLAKEGALVVVAARSEESRPLLPGTIHSTVGEIEDAGGKALAVPTNVREEGSIRHLIDRTLDEYGAVDVLINNAAIGSYTPFLEMTVKEWDLVMSIDLRAPFIACK
;
A
#
# COMPACT_ATOMS: atom_id res chain seq x y z
N MET A 1 -11.11 -19.06 7.15
CA MET A 1 -11.08 -18.23 8.37
C MET A 1 -11.57 -16.85 8.03
N SER A 2 -12.37 -16.27 8.88
CA SER A 2 -12.81 -14.88 8.71
C SER A 2 -11.77 -13.92 9.28
N LEU A 3 -11.56 -12.79 8.61
CA LEU A 3 -10.72 -11.69 9.07
C LEU A 3 -11.55 -10.58 9.76
N ASN A 4 -12.73 -10.93 10.23
CA ASN A 4 -13.66 -9.97 10.83
C ASN A 4 -12.99 -9.11 11.90
N GLY A 5 -13.02 -7.78 11.69
CA GLY A 5 -12.44 -6.81 12.61
C GLY A 5 -10.91 -6.74 12.64
N LYS A 6 -10.21 -7.56 11.85
CA LYS A 6 -8.76 -7.46 11.70
C LYS A 6 -8.39 -6.25 10.85
N VAL A 7 -7.35 -5.55 11.24
CA VAL A 7 -6.87 -4.36 10.54
C VAL A 7 -5.71 -4.73 9.62
N ALA A 8 -5.88 -4.48 8.33
CA ALA A 8 -4.90 -4.85 7.31
C ALA A 8 -4.45 -3.62 6.52
N ILE A 9 -3.14 -3.39 6.46
CA ILE A 9 -2.52 -2.38 5.61
C ILE A 9 -2.01 -3.05 4.33
N VAL A 10 -2.32 -2.47 3.17
CA VAL A 10 -1.79 -2.91 1.88
C VAL A 10 -1.11 -1.73 1.21
N THR A 11 0.21 -1.79 1.02
CA THR A 11 0.94 -0.78 0.25
C THR A 11 0.86 -1.06 -1.24
N GLY A 12 0.90 -0.01 -2.07
CA GLY A 12 0.74 -0.14 -3.51
C GLY A 12 -0.66 -0.60 -3.93
N ALA A 13 -1.69 -0.23 -3.16
CA ALA A 13 -3.05 -0.75 -3.32
C ALA A 13 -3.98 0.12 -4.19
N SER A 14 -3.44 1.10 -4.91
CA SER A 14 -4.23 1.93 -5.83
C SER A 14 -4.69 1.18 -7.09
N ARG A 15 -4.01 0.11 -7.46
CA ARG A 15 -4.26 -0.67 -8.67
C ARG A 15 -3.63 -2.07 -8.60
N GLY A 16 -3.89 -2.88 -9.63
CA GLY A 16 -3.21 -4.17 -9.84
C GLY A 16 -3.37 -5.16 -8.69
N ILE A 17 -2.28 -5.85 -8.39
CA ILE A 17 -2.24 -6.91 -7.38
C ILE A 17 -2.58 -6.38 -5.99
N GLY A 18 -2.03 -5.23 -5.62
CA GLY A 18 -2.30 -4.60 -4.31
C GLY A 18 -3.78 -4.27 -4.11
N LYS A 19 -4.43 -3.71 -5.14
CA LYS A 19 -5.88 -3.47 -5.12
C LYS A 19 -6.67 -4.78 -4.97
N ALA A 20 -6.31 -5.81 -5.73
CA ALA A 20 -6.99 -7.11 -5.65
C ALA A 20 -6.85 -7.73 -4.25
N MET A 21 -5.67 -7.64 -3.63
CA MET A 21 -5.46 -8.08 -2.25
C MET A 21 -6.31 -7.28 -1.26
N ALA A 22 -6.34 -5.95 -1.39
CA ALA A 22 -7.15 -5.08 -0.52
C ALA A 22 -8.64 -5.46 -0.59
N MET A 23 -9.15 -5.66 -1.78
CA MET A 23 -10.55 -6.09 -1.98
C MET A 23 -10.83 -7.48 -1.42
N GLY A 24 -9.90 -8.41 -1.60
CA GLY A 24 -10.00 -9.77 -1.05
C GLY A 24 -10.04 -9.77 0.49
N LEU A 25 -9.16 -9.02 1.13
CA LEU A 25 -9.13 -8.86 2.59
C LEU A 25 -10.43 -8.24 3.12
N ALA A 26 -10.93 -7.20 2.45
CA ALA A 26 -12.18 -6.54 2.83
C ALA A 26 -13.38 -7.50 2.71
N LYS A 27 -13.41 -8.33 1.66
CA LYS A 27 -14.44 -9.37 1.48
C LYS A 27 -14.47 -10.38 2.63
N GLU A 28 -13.31 -10.67 3.21
CA GLU A 28 -13.18 -11.54 4.38
C GLU A 28 -13.46 -10.83 5.72
N GLY A 29 -13.87 -9.56 5.68
CA GLY A 29 -14.29 -8.78 6.84
C GLY A 29 -13.18 -7.93 7.49
N ALA A 30 -12.02 -7.82 6.86
CA ALA A 30 -10.96 -6.95 7.37
C ALA A 30 -11.31 -5.47 7.19
N LEU A 31 -10.83 -4.65 8.12
CA LEU A 31 -10.74 -3.19 7.98
C LEU A 31 -9.46 -2.88 7.21
N VAL A 32 -9.59 -2.37 5.98
CA VAL A 32 -8.44 -2.28 5.07
C VAL A 32 -7.94 -0.85 4.96
N VAL A 33 -6.63 -0.67 5.08
CA VAL A 33 -5.95 0.59 4.81
C VAL A 33 -5.27 0.49 3.45
N VAL A 34 -5.73 1.31 2.52
CA VAL A 34 -5.27 1.39 1.14
C VAL A 34 -4.20 2.47 1.07
N ALA A 35 -2.94 2.07 0.92
CA ALA A 35 -1.80 2.97 0.95
C ALA A 35 -1.07 2.99 -0.40
N ALA A 36 -0.98 4.14 -1.01
CA ALA A 36 -0.18 4.40 -2.21
C ALA A 36 -0.04 5.91 -2.42
N ARG A 37 0.79 6.31 -3.37
CA ARG A 37 0.95 7.72 -3.74
C ARG A 37 -0.19 8.27 -4.59
N SER A 38 -0.90 7.41 -5.32
CA SER A 38 -1.84 7.82 -6.38
C SER A 38 -3.19 8.26 -5.80
N GLU A 39 -3.38 9.57 -5.70
CA GLU A 39 -4.66 10.19 -5.34
C GLU A 39 -5.48 10.59 -6.58
N GLU A 40 -4.80 10.76 -7.74
CA GLU A 40 -5.43 11.10 -9.01
C GLU A 40 -5.15 10.02 -10.05
N SER A 41 -6.17 9.69 -10.85
CA SER A 41 -6.03 8.74 -11.94
C SER A 41 -5.24 9.34 -13.11
N ARG A 42 -4.42 8.52 -13.75
CA ARG A 42 -3.65 8.88 -14.95
C ARG A 42 -4.10 8.02 -16.13
N PRO A 43 -4.10 8.56 -17.38
CA PRO A 43 -4.57 7.81 -18.56
C PRO A 43 -3.91 6.44 -18.77
N LEU A 44 -2.60 6.35 -18.51
CA LEU A 44 -1.83 5.10 -18.68
C LEU A 44 -1.75 4.25 -17.42
N LEU A 45 -2.12 4.81 -16.26
CA LEU A 45 -2.10 4.15 -14.96
C LEU A 45 -3.37 4.49 -14.20
N PRO A 46 -4.52 3.94 -14.61
CA PRO A 46 -5.79 4.22 -13.94
C PRO A 46 -5.81 3.61 -12.53
N GLY A 47 -6.59 4.18 -11.66
CA GLY A 47 -6.77 3.75 -10.28
C GLY A 47 -6.07 4.67 -9.28
N THR A 48 -6.76 4.89 -8.18
CA THR A 48 -6.29 5.71 -7.05
C THR A 48 -6.57 4.99 -5.75
N ILE A 49 -5.99 5.46 -4.65
CA ILE A 49 -6.35 4.95 -3.31
C ILE A 49 -7.83 5.19 -3.02
N HIS A 50 -8.38 6.31 -3.48
CA HIS A 50 -9.80 6.66 -3.29
C HIS A 50 -10.73 5.78 -4.11
N SER A 51 -10.38 5.44 -5.35
CA SER A 51 -11.19 4.53 -6.16
C SER A 51 -11.19 3.11 -5.59
N THR A 52 -10.08 2.65 -5.05
CA THR A 52 -10.01 1.33 -4.38
C THR A 52 -10.88 1.31 -3.12
N VAL A 53 -10.81 2.36 -2.29
CA VAL A 53 -11.68 2.50 -1.11
C VAL A 53 -13.14 2.51 -1.51
N GLY A 54 -13.51 3.30 -2.53
CA GLY A 54 -14.88 3.36 -3.04
C GLY A 54 -15.41 2.00 -3.49
N GLU A 55 -14.62 1.22 -4.21
CA GLU A 55 -15.02 -0.12 -4.64
C GLU A 55 -15.19 -1.09 -3.45
N ILE A 56 -14.34 -0.98 -2.41
CA ILE A 56 -14.48 -1.77 -1.19
C ILE A 56 -15.78 -1.40 -0.46
N GLU A 57 -16.06 -0.11 -0.33
CA GLU A 57 -17.28 0.38 0.34
C GLU A 57 -18.55 0.01 -0.44
N ASP A 58 -18.54 0.12 -1.76
CA ASP A 58 -19.64 -0.30 -2.62
C ASP A 58 -19.94 -1.80 -2.51
N ALA A 59 -18.92 -2.60 -2.22
CA ALA A 59 -19.07 -4.03 -1.96
C ALA A 59 -19.45 -4.35 -0.49
N GLY A 60 -19.69 -3.35 0.34
CA GLY A 60 -20.11 -3.50 1.74
C GLY A 60 -18.97 -3.63 2.75
N GLY A 61 -17.72 -3.46 2.32
CA GLY A 61 -16.55 -3.46 3.18
C GLY A 61 -16.26 -2.11 3.83
N LYS A 62 -15.17 -2.04 4.60
CA LYS A 62 -14.67 -0.79 5.21
C LYS A 62 -13.22 -0.60 4.85
N ALA A 63 -12.88 0.59 4.41
CA ALA A 63 -11.50 0.93 4.06
C ALA A 63 -11.16 2.39 4.38
N LEU A 64 -9.87 2.65 4.53
CA LEU A 64 -9.30 3.98 4.75
C LEU A 64 -8.23 4.22 3.67
N ALA A 65 -8.30 5.36 3.00
CA ALA A 65 -7.27 5.78 2.06
C ALA A 65 -6.22 6.63 2.78
N VAL A 66 -4.95 6.24 2.67
CA VAL A 66 -3.83 7.02 3.21
C VAL A 66 -2.78 7.24 2.13
N PRO A 67 -2.63 8.49 1.64
CA PRO A 67 -1.55 8.82 0.71
C PRO A 67 -0.20 8.48 1.34
N THR A 68 0.59 7.64 0.67
CA THR A 68 1.84 7.13 1.23
C THR A 68 2.92 7.06 0.17
N ASN A 69 4.05 7.70 0.43
CA ASN A 69 5.28 7.51 -0.32
C ASN A 69 6.23 6.63 0.49
N VAL A 70 6.35 5.37 0.11
CA VAL A 70 7.18 4.40 0.85
C VAL A 70 8.69 4.69 0.80
N ARG A 71 9.14 5.61 -0.05
CA ARG A 71 10.53 6.11 -0.06
C ARG A 71 10.85 6.97 1.16
N GLU A 72 9.84 7.52 1.81
CA GLU A 72 9.98 8.47 2.90
C GLU A 72 9.58 7.81 4.23
N GLU A 73 10.52 7.74 5.17
CA GLU A 73 10.27 7.18 6.50
C GLU A 73 9.11 7.87 7.21
N GLY A 74 9.05 9.21 7.13
CA GLY A 74 7.96 9.98 7.74
C GLY A 74 6.58 9.64 7.18
N SER A 75 6.50 9.34 5.87
CA SER A 75 5.26 8.94 5.22
C SER A 75 4.80 7.56 5.68
N ILE A 76 5.74 6.62 5.87
CA ILE A 76 5.43 5.29 6.41
C ILE A 76 4.97 5.41 7.87
N ARG A 77 5.63 6.22 8.70
CA ARG A 77 5.19 6.48 10.08
C ARG A 77 3.80 7.08 10.12
N HIS A 78 3.52 8.06 9.27
CA HIS A 78 2.20 8.66 9.13
C HIS A 78 1.12 7.62 8.76
N LEU A 79 1.44 6.68 7.87
CA LEU A 79 0.54 5.57 7.52
C LEU A 79 0.16 4.74 8.75
N ILE A 80 1.15 4.37 9.56
CA ILE A 80 0.91 3.60 10.78
C ILE A 80 0.10 4.40 11.80
N ASP A 81 0.47 5.66 12.03
CA ASP A 81 -0.23 6.54 12.96
C ASP A 81 -1.70 6.73 12.56
N ARG A 82 -1.97 6.99 11.27
CA ARG A 82 -3.34 7.09 10.75
C ARG A 82 -4.14 5.80 10.92
N THR A 83 -3.49 4.66 10.72
CA THR A 83 -4.14 3.35 10.92
C THR A 83 -4.51 3.13 12.38
N LEU A 84 -3.60 3.44 13.29
CA LEU A 84 -3.84 3.31 14.73
C LEU A 84 -4.90 4.30 15.22
N ASP A 85 -4.91 5.53 14.73
CA ASP A 85 -5.92 6.54 15.08
C ASP A 85 -7.32 6.11 14.63
N GLU A 86 -7.45 5.54 13.44
CA GLU A 86 -8.75 5.14 12.88
C GLU A 86 -9.24 3.80 13.43
N TYR A 87 -8.36 2.81 13.51
CA TYR A 87 -8.75 1.42 13.80
C TYR A 87 -8.12 0.84 15.08
N GLY A 88 -7.17 1.51 15.68
CA GLY A 88 -6.56 1.12 16.95
C GLY A 88 -5.57 -0.04 16.90
N ALA A 89 -5.34 -0.65 15.76
CA ALA A 89 -4.47 -1.82 15.62
C ALA A 89 -3.87 -1.95 14.22
N VAL A 90 -2.85 -2.79 14.08
CA VAL A 90 -2.38 -3.34 12.81
C VAL A 90 -2.18 -4.83 13.02
N ASP A 91 -3.04 -5.65 12.41
CA ASP A 91 -2.97 -7.11 12.51
C ASP A 91 -2.24 -7.72 11.31
N VAL A 92 -2.36 -7.09 10.14
CA VAL A 92 -1.81 -7.58 8.87
C VAL A 92 -1.12 -6.43 8.15
N LEU A 93 0.10 -6.66 7.68
CA LEU A 93 0.83 -5.73 6.81
C LEU A 93 1.23 -6.46 5.53
N ILE A 94 0.77 -5.96 4.39
CA ILE A 94 1.18 -6.46 3.07
C ILE A 94 2.09 -5.42 2.41
N ASN A 95 3.37 -5.71 2.38
CA ASN A 95 4.39 -4.92 1.67
C ASN A 95 4.36 -5.28 0.18
N ASN A 96 3.39 -4.71 -0.54
CA ASN A 96 3.22 -4.96 -1.97
C ASN A 96 3.82 -3.84 -2.85
N ALA A 97 3.96 -2.63 -2.33
CA ALA A 97 4.57 -1.54 -3.10
C ALA A 97 6.00 -1.92 -3.51
N ALA A 98 6.26 -1.90 -4.80
CA ALA A 98 7.56 -2.27 -5.36
C ALA A 98 7.77 -1.56 -6.70
N ILE A 99 9.03 -1.46 -7.10
CA ILE A 99 9.44 -1.08 -8.45
C ILE A 99 10.47 -2.08 -8.98
N GLY A 100 10.59 -2.17 -10.29
CA GLY A 100 11.66 -2.94 -10.94
C GLY A 100 12.54 -2.06 -11.80
N SER A 101 13.72 -2.55 -12.11
CA SER A 101 14.60 -2.00 -13.12
C SER A 101 15.00 -3.10 -14.08
N TYR A 102 14.99 -2.78 -15.37
CA TYR A 102 15.44 -3.66 -16.43
C TYR A 102 16.78 -3.20 -17.03
N THR A 103 17.43 -2.23 -16.41
CA THR A 103 18.75 -1.75 -16.82
C THR A 103 19.78 -2.86 -16.64
N PRO A 104 20.60 -3.20 -17.67
CA PRO A 104 21.67 -4.17 -17.53
C PRO A 104 22.60 -3.79 -16.37
N PHE A 105 23.09 -4.77 -15.63
CA PHE A 105 23.86 -4.56 -14.40
C PHE A 105 25.02 -3.59 -14.55
N LEU A 106 25.79 -3.71 -15.64
CA LEU A 106 26.96 -2.84 -15.88
C LEU A 106 26.59 -1.40 -16.27
N GLU A 107 25.35 -1.16 -16.66
CA GLU A 107 24.85 0.16 -17.04
C GLU A 107 24.03 0.81 -15.93
N MET A 108 23.65 0.04 -14.90
CA MET A 108 22.85 0.54 -13.78
C MET A 108 23.64 1.56 -12.97
N THR A 109 23.05 2.72 -12.73
CA THR A 109 23.62 3.74 -11.86
C THR A 109 23.38 3.43 -10.39
N VAL A 110 24.24 3.95 -9.51
CA VAL A 110 24.04 3.87 -8.05
C VAL A 110 22.73 4.52 -7.64
N LYS A 111 22.34 5.62 -8.28
CA LYS A 111 21.06 6.30 -8.03
C LYS A 111 19.86 5.39 -8.32
N GLU A 112 19.91 4.63 -9.41
CA GLU A 112 18.85 3.67 -9.78
C GLU A 112 18.80 2.51 -8.79
N TRP A 113 19.95 1.96 -8.41
CA TRP A 113 20.08 0.95 -7.36
C TRP A 113 19.47 1.44 -6.04
N ASP A 114 19.87 2.62 -5.57
CA ASP A 114 19.39 3.19 -4.31
C ASP A 114 17.86 3.39 -4.33
N LEU A 115 17.32 3.80 -5.47
CA LEU A 115 15.87 3.95 -5.63
C LEU A 115 15.14 2.61 -5.45
N VAL A 116 15.57 1.57 -6.13
CA VAL A 116 14.96 0.24 -6.03
C VAL A 116 15.08 -0.29 -4.60
N MET A 117 16.27 -0.21 -4.01
CA MET A 117 16.49 -0.69 -2.64
C MET A 117 15.69 0.09 -1.60
N SER A 118 15.48 1.38 -1.81
CA SER A 118 14.68 2.22 -0.89
C SER A 118 13.22 1.78 -0.84
N ILE A 119 12.68 1.30 -1.94
CA ILE A 119 11.28 0.89 -2.05
C ILE A 119 11.12 -0.59 -1.74
N ASP A 120 11.96 -1.46 -2.29
CA ASP A 120 11.77 -2.89 -2.26
C ASP A 120 12.34 -3.57 -1.00
N LEU A 121 13.29 -2.93 -0.33
CA LEU A 121 13.93 -3.49 0.88
C LEU A 121 13.80 -2.58 2.10
N ARG A 122 14.23 -1.32 1.98
CA ARG A 122 14.22 -0.39 3.12
C ARG A 122 12.80 -0.07 3.60
N ALA A 123 11.86 0.16 2.70
CA ALA A 123 10.47 0.47 3.07
C ALA A 123 9.78 -0.67 3.83
N PRO A 124 9.85 -1.94 3.40
CA PRO A 124 9.37 -3.06 4.22
C PRO A 124 10.00 -3.14 5.60
N PHE A 125 11.30 -2.90 5.71
CA PHE A 125 11.98 -2.85 7.02
C PHE A 125 11.37 -1.80 7.95
N ILE A 126 11.18 -0.57 7.45
CA ILE A 126 10.61 0.53 8.23
C ILE A 126 9.16 0.22 8.63
N ALA A 127 8.36 -0.27 7.69
CA ALA A 127 6.95 -0.57 7.94
C ALA A 127 6.77 -1.71 8.95
N CYS A 128 7.58 -2.75 8.87
CA CYS A 128 7.54 -3.87 9.83
C CYS A 128 8.00 -3.46 11.24
N LYS A 129 8.98 -2.57 11.32
CA LYS A 129 9.50 -2.07 12.59
C LYS A 129 8.47 -1.25 13.35
#